data_e87a65ffebc2b4835d6812cc8468180e
#
_entry.id   e87a65ffebc2b4835d6812cc8468180e
#
_cell.length_a   1.000
_cell.length_b   1.000
_cell.length_c   1.000
_cell.angle_alpha   90.00
_cell.angle_beta   90.00
_cell.angle_gamma   90.00
#
_symmetry.space_group_name_H-M   'P 1'
#
loop_
_entity.id
_entity.type
_entity.pdbx_description
1 polymer ?
#
loop_
_entity_poly.entity_id
_entity_poly.type
_entity_poly.pdbx_seq_one_letter_code
_entity_poly.pdbx_strand_id
1 'polypeptide(L)'
;MKLIEQILSQSNLKEAIRRVKINKGAPGVDKRMVEELDSYFRKHQAEIKDAIMKMKYRPQAVRRVYIPKANGKKRPLGIPTVVDRVVQQAIAQVLMKIYDPHFSEHSYGFRPKRSAHDAIEQVLEYLDEGYQWVIDLDIEKYFDTVNHDKLISIIRERVNDKTTLHLIRSFLKAGIMEDGLVKPNKIGVPQGGPLSPILSKLYNKIRELLCRRKAAAQPLSLVFTKVNQVVRGWINYFKIGGMKYFLFKFSQWLRHKIRVVIIKQWKLPRRIYTNLMRINKALKCNFSDEDIHKVANTRLGWYKRSTGHVVNFLLSPKVLGISKADRPGLVDPLEYYLSRR
;
A
#
# COMPACT_ATOMS: atom_id res chain seq x y z
N MET A 1 17.06 -11.53 34.80
CA MET A 1 15.63 -11.43 34.48
C MET A 1 15.33 -12.40 33.34
N LYS A 2 14.38 -13.31 33.50
CA LYS A 2 14.01 -14.26 32.42
C LYS A 2 13.43 -13.47 31.23
N LEU A 3 13.58 -14.02 30.01
CA LEU A 3 13.12 -13.32 28.80
C LEU A 3 11.61 -13.06 28.84
N ILE A 4 10.83 -14.03 29.33
CA ILE A 4 9.39 -13.86 29.50
C ILE A 4 9.02 -12.69 30.43
N GLU A 5 9.81 -12.42 31.45
CA GLU A 5 9.60 -11.30 32.36
C GLU A 5 9.82 -9.95 31.65
N GLN A 6 10.81 -9.88 30.76
CA GLN A 6 11.02 -8.70 29.90
C GLN A 6 9.85 -8.49 28.94
N ILE A 7 9.36 -9.58 28.31
CA ILE A 7 8.19 -9.53 27.41
C ILE A 7 6.96 -9.02 28.16
N LEU A 8 6.72 -9.48 29.38
CA LEU A 8 5.56 -9.13 30.21
C LEU A 8 5.77 -7.90 31.09
N SER A 9 6.92 -7.20 30.96
CA SER A 9 7.18 -5.97 31.71
C SER A 9 6.14 -4.89 31.38
N GLN A 10 5.84 -4.03 32.36
CA GLN A 10 4.82 -2.99 32.19
C GLN A 10 5.15 -2.03 31.05
N SER A 11 6.41 -1.63 30.94
CA SER A 11 6.88 -0.72 29.86
C SER A 11 6.73 -1.35 28.47
N ASN A 12 7.10 -2.65 28.33
CA ASN A 12 7.01 -3.35 27.06
C ASN A 12 5.55 -3.59 26.63
N LEU A 13 4.66 -3.94 27.55
CA LEU A 13 3.24 -4.11 27.27
C LEU A 13 2.56 -2.79 26.91
N LYS A 14 2.89 -1.69 27.58
CA LYS A 14 2.37 -0.36 27.28
C LYS A 14 2.75 0.05 25.84
N GLU A 15 4.00 -0.16 25.46
CA GLU A 15 4.47 0.11 24.10
C GLU A 15 3.79 -0.82 23.07
N ALA A 16 3.59 -2.09 23.38
CA ALA A 16 2.88 -3.02 22.52
C ALA A 16 1.43 -2.59 22.28
N ILE A 17 0.70 -2.20 23.30
CA ILE A 17 -0.66 -1.65 23.19
C ILE A 17 -0.65 -0.40 22.30
N ARG A 18 0.28 0.54 22.53
CA ARG A 18 0.41 1.76 21.72
C ARG A 18 0.59 1.44 20.24
N ARG A 19 1.49 0.51 19.89
CA ARG A 19 1.74 0.12 18.49
C ARG A 19 0.54 -0.55 17.85
N VAL A 20 -0.15 -1.44 18.55
CA VAL A 20 -1.36 -2.09 18.03
C VAL A 20 -2.47 -1.08 17.78
N LYS A 21 -2.63 -0.07 18.65
CA LYS A 21 -3.60 1.03 18.47
C LYS A 21 -3.28 1.91 17.26
N ILE A 22 -2.02 2.28 17.05
CA ILE A 22 -1.58 3.08 15.90
C ILE A 22 -1.90 2.38 14.58
N ASN A 23 -1.76 1.06 14.52
CA ASN A 23 -2.02 0.28 13.30
C ASN A 23 -3.51 0.14 12.96
N LYS A 24 -4.44 0.50 13.84
CA LYS A 24 -5.91 0.52 13.61
C LYS A 24 -6.44 -0.71 12.84
N GLY A 25 -5.92 -1.89 13.15
CA GLY A 25 -6.27 -3.11 12.41
C GLY A 25 -7.66 -3.64 12.78
N ALA A 26 -8.31 -4.29 11.80
CA ALA A 26 -9.63 -4.90 11.97
C ALA A 26 -9.72 -5.89 13.16
N PRO A 27 -10.90 -6.10 13.77
CA PRO A 27 -11.08 -7.05 14.88
C PRO A 27 -10.87 -8.50 14.45
N GLY A 28 -10.45 -9.34 15.40
CA GLY A 28 -10.31 -10.78 15.24
C GLY A 28 -11.65 -11.52 15.28
N VAL A 29 -11.60 -12.79 15.72
CA VAL A 29 -12.78 -13.65 15.88
C VAL A 29 -13.69 -13.22 17.03
N ASP A 30 -13.11 -12.55 18.03
CA ASP A 30 -13.81 -12.01 19.22
C ASP A 30 -14.54 -10.69 18.93
N LYS A 31 -14.39 -10.14 17.72
CA LYS A 31 -14.96 -8.87 17.27
C LYS A 31 -14.55 -7.65 18.12
N ARG A 32 -13.60 -7.78 19.05
CA ARG A 32 -13.10 -6.69 19.90
C ARG A 32 -12.33 -5.67 19.08
N MET A 33 -12.60 -4.39 19.32
CA MET A 33 -11.96 -3.29 18.64
C MET A 33 -10.69 -2.82 19.35
N VAL A 34 -9.80 -2.11 18.63
CA VAL A 34 -8.53 -1.61 19.20
C VAL A 34 -8.73 -0.52 20.25
N GLU A 35 -9.84 0.19 20.22
CA GLU A 35 -10.22 1.23 21.15
C GLU A 35 -10.47 0.67 22.56
N GLU A 36 -10.92 -0.56 22.65
CA GLU A 36 -11.22 -1.25 23.90
C GLU A 36 -9.97 -1.79 24.63
N LEU A 37 -8.79 -1.77 23.99
CA LEU A 37 -7.57 -2.38 24.55
C LEU A 37 -7.17 -1.82 25.90
N ASP A 38 -7.22 -0.50 26.09
CA ASP A 38 -6.78 0.11 27.36
C ASP A 38 -7.66 -0.33 28.55
N SER A 39 -8.99 -0.32 28.35
CA SER A 39 -9.95 -0.75 29.36
C SER A 39 -9.85 -2.24 29.65
N TYR A 40 -9.65 -3.04 28.60
CA TYR A 40 -9.50 -4.49 28.71
C TYR A 40 -8.22 -4.88 29.44
N PHE A 41 -7.07 -4.33 29.04
CA PHE A 41 -5.80 -4.62 29.69
C PHE A 41 -5.73 -4.11 31.12
N ARG A 42 -6.41 -2.99 31.43
CA ARG A 42 -6.52 -2.51 32.82
C ARG A 42 -7.18 -3.53 33.74
N LYS A 43 -8.18 -4.28 33.25
CA LYS A 43 -8.91 -5.28 34.03
C LYS A 43 -8.24 -6.66 34.01
N HIS A 44 -7.70 -7.10 32.86
CA HIS A 44 -7.29 -8.49 32.63
C HIS A 44 -5.79 -8.71 32.49
N GLN A 45 -4.95 -7.65 32.63
CA GLN A 45 -3.50 -7.79 32.42
C GLN A 45 -2.86 -8.80 33.39
N ALA A 46 -3.29 -8.82 34.66
CA ALA A 46 -2.77 -9.75 35.66
C ALA A 46 -3.10 -11.21 35.29
N GLU A 47 -4.32 -11.48 34.86
CA GLU A 47 -4.78 -12.80 34.43
C GLU A 47 -4.02 -13.29 33.19
N ILE A 48 -3.81 -12.39 32.20
CA ILE A 48 -3.05 -12.70 30.99
C ILE A 48 -1.60 -13.05 31.34
N LYS A 49 -0.97 -12.26 32.22
CA LYS A 49 0.42 -12.52 32.66
C LYS A 49 0.52 -13.85 33.39
N ASP A 50 -0.39 -14.13 34.33
CA ASP A 50 -0.42 -15.37 35.08
C ASP A 50 -0.62 -16.59 34.16
N ALA A 51 -1.57 -16.50 33.23
CA ALA A 51 -1.80 -17.55 32.25
C ALA A 51 -0.58 -17.83 31.36
N ILE A 52 0.16 -16.77 30.95
CA ILE A 52 1.40 -16.92 30.18
C ILE A 52 2.49 -17.56 31.03
N MET A 53 2.72 -17.08 32.26
CA MET A 53 3.73 -17.60 33.17
C MET A 53 3.50 -19.07 33.51
N LYS A 54 2.25 -19.47 33.67
CA LYS A 54 1.81 -20.87 33.90
C LYS A 54 1.73 -21.70 32.63
N MET A 55 2.12 -21.19 31.45
CA MET A 55 2.01 -21.85 30.15
C MET A 55 0.57 -22.29 29.77
N LYS A 56 -0.42 -21.62 30.35
CA LYS A 56 -1.85 -21.89 30.14
C LYS A 56 -2.50 -20.95 29.12
N TYR A 57 -1.79 -19.92 28.66
CA TYR A 57 -2.30 -19.00 27.65
C TYR A 57 -2.60 -19.74 26.34
N ARG A 58 -3.80 -19.55 25.81
CA ARG A 58 -4.25 -20.16 24.54
C ARG A 58 -4.66 -19.04 23.60
N PRO A 59 -3.83 -18.74 22.58
CA PRO A 59 -4.21 -17.79 21.53
C PRO A 59 -5.49 -18.26 20.82
N GLN A 60 -6.34 -17.31 20.45
CA GLN A 60 -7.54 -17.63 19.69
C GLN A 60 -7.20 -17.90 18.21
N ALA A 61 -8.10 -18.58 17.52
CA ALA A 61 -7.98 -18.80 16.09
C ALA A 61 -7.94 -17.45 15.32
N VAL A 62 -7.12 -17.36 14.28
CA VAL A 62 -7.08 -16.17 13.43
C VAL A 62 -8.28 -16.16 12.48
N ARG A 63 -8.93 -15.02 12.32
CA ARG A 63 -10.03 -14.84 11.37
C ARG A 63 -9.49 -14.76 9.95
N ARG A 64 -9.91 -15.68 9.09
CA ARG A 64 -9.54 -15.69 7.66
C ARG A 64 -10.29 -14.61 6.90
N VAL A 65 -9.56 -13.80 6.13
CA VAL A 65 -10.12 -12.82 5.21
C VAL A 65 -9.35 -12.93 3.88
N TYR A 66 -10.05 -12.77 2.78
CA TYR A 66 -9.44 -12.80 1.46
C TYR A 66 -9.34 -11.42 0.84
N ILE A 67 -8.13 -11.00 0.50
CA ILE A 67 -7.88 -9.73 -0.20
C ILE A 67 -7.68 -10.03 -1.69
N PRO A 68 -8.46 -9.37 -2.59
CA PRO A 68 -8.29 -9.56 -4.02
C PRO A 68 -6.93 -9.04 -4.49
N LYS A 69 -6.22 -9.85 -5.29
CA LYS A 69 -5.00 -9.45 -6.00
C LYS A 69 -5.34 -8.85 -7.36
N ALA A 70 -4.40 -8.08 -7.93
CA ALA A 70 -4.56 -7.45 -9.25
C ALA A 70 -4.78 -8.45 -10.39
N ASN A 71 -4.31 -9.69 -10.24
CA ASN A 71 -4.45 -10.79 -11.20
C ASN A 71 -5.73 -11.63 -11.01
N GLY A 72 -6.71 -11.15 -10.25
CA GLY A 72 -7.97 -11.86 -9.96
C GLY A 72 -7.87 -12.95 -8.89
N LYS A 73 -6.68 -13.35 -8.47
CA LYS A 73 -6.50 -14.31 -7.36
C LYS A 73 -6.78 -13.65 -6.02
N LYS A 74 -7.14 -14.43 -5.02
CA LYS A 74 -7.36 -13.97 -3.64
C LYS A 74 -6.12 -14.27 -2.80
N ARG A 75 -5.74 -13.31 -1.94
CA ARG A 75 -4.68 -13.50 -0.93
C ARG A 75 -5.32 -13.81 0.42
N PRO A 76 -5.04 -14.96 1.03
CA PRO A 76 -5.53 -15.28 2.36
C PRO A 76 -4.77 -14.42 3.40
N LEU A 77 -5.50 -13.75 4.28
CA LEU A 77 -4.98 -13.02 5.42
C LEU A 77 -5.57 -13.60 6.70
N GLY A 78 -4.75 -13.81 7.72
CA GLY A 78 -5.20 -14.19 9.06
C GLY A 78 -5.20 -12.98 9.99
N ILE A 79 -6.32 -12.66 10.59
CA ILE A 79 -6.47 -11.54 11.54
C ILE A 79 -6.58 -12.10 12.96
N PRO A 80 -5.53 -11.98 13.82
CA PRO A 80 -5.60 -12.37 15.21
C PRO A 80 -6.51 -11.40 16.01
N THR A 81 -6.94 -11.82 17.20
CA THR A 81 -7.62 -10.91 18.12
C THR A 81 -6.72 -9.73 18.50
N VAL A 82 -7.30 -8.62 18.90
CA VAL A 82 -6.50 -7.44 19.31
C VAL A 82 -5.63 -7.72 20.52
N VAL A 83 -6.10 -8.59 21.44
CA VAL A 83 -5.35 -9.03 22.64
C VAL A 83 -4.14 -9.88 22.22
N ASP A 84 -4.37 -10.88 21.35
CA ASP A 84 -3.29 -11.71 20.80
C ASP A 84 -2.24 -10.87 20.06
N ARG A 85 -2.68 -9.84 19.30
CA ARG A 85 -1.75 -8.90 18.64
C ARG A 85 -0.86 -8.15 19.64
N VAL A 86 -1.40 -7.74 20.79
CA VAL A 86 -0.57 -7.09 21.82
C VAL A 86 0.46 -8.06 22.39
N VAL A 87 0.09 -9.29 22.69
CA VAL A 87 1.03 -10.30 23.17
C VAL A 87 2.09 -10.62 22.11
N GLN A 88 1.69 -10.81 20.84
CA GLN A 88 2.63 -11.01 19.73
C GLN A 88 3.56 -9.82 19.55
N GLN A 89 3.05 -8.58 19.65
CA GLN A 89 3.84 -7.36 19.55
C GLN A 89 4.85 -7.25 20.69
N ALA A 90 4.44 -7.60 21.92
CA ALA A 90 5.36 -7.62 23.06
C ALA A 90 6.49 -8.62 22.90
N ILE A 91 6.22 -9.81 22.36
CA ILE A 91 7.24 -10.80 21.99
C ILE A 91 8.15 -10.24 20.91
N ALA A 92 7.59 -9.70 19.83
CA ALA A 92 8.35 -9.19 18.68
C ALA A 92 9.33 -8.08 19.08
N GLN A 93 8.94 -7.16 19.97
CA GLN A 93 9.80 -6.07 20.47
C GLN A 93 11.07 -6.60 21.16
N VAL A 94 10.92 -7.63 21.97
CA VAL A 94 12.05 -8.22 22.72
C VAL A 94 12.90 -9.11 21.80
N LEU A 95 12.28 -9.95 20.98
CA LEU A 95 13.00 -10.79 20.02
C LEU A 95 13.78 -9.94 19.00
N MET A 96 13.22 -8.82 18.55
CA MET A 96 13.91 -7.95 17.61
C MET A 96 15.24 -7.43 18.18
N LYS A 97 15.30 -7.09 19.46
CA LYS A 97 16.56 -6.67 20.11
C LYS A 97 17.63 -7.76 20.11
N ILE A 98 17.20 -9.03 20.15
CA ILE A 98 18.11 -10.19 20.14
C ILE A 98 18.59 -10.50 18.71
N TYR A 99 17.68 -10.43 17.72
CA TYR A 99 17.96 -10.93 16.37
C TYR A 99 18.44 -9.85 15.41
N ASP A 100 18.01 -8.58 15.57
CA ASP A 100 18.35 -7.50 14.63
C ASP A 100 19.86 -7.32 14.41
N PRO A 101 20.73 -7.43 15.44
CA PRO A 101 22.18 -7.35 15.25
C PRO A 101 22.78 -8.50 14.42
N HIS A 102 22.02 -9.57 14.18
CA HIS A 102 22.48 -10.76 13.44
C HIS A 102 21.88 -10.87 12.05
N PHE A 103 21.01 -9.95 11.67
CA PHE A 103 20.50 -9.89 10.31
C PHE A 103 21.55 -9.27 9.38
N SER A 104 21.58 -9.73 8.12
CA SER A 104 22.41 -9.12 7.09
C SER A 104 22.22 -7.62 7.03
N GLU A 105 23.28 -6.87 6.78
CA GLU A 105 23.21 -5.42 6.58
C GLU A 105 22.34 -5.03 5.38
N HIS A 106 22.24 -5.92 4.38
CA HIS A 106 21.39 -5.74 3.21
C HIS A 106 19.93 -6.22 3.40
N SER A 107 19.54 -6.57 4.62
CA SER A 107 18.15 -6.88 4.96
C SER A 107 17.44 -5.62 5.45
N TYR A 108 16.46 -5.15 4.70
CA TYR A 108 15.77 -3.87 4.98
C TYR A 108 14.32 -4.03 5.45
N GLY A 109 13.68 -5.16 5.14
CA GLY A 109 12.28 -5.38 5.45
C GLY A 109 12.01 -5.63 6.94
N PHE A 110 11.03 -4.94 7.52
CA PHE A 110 10.52 -5.14 8.89
C PHE A 110 11.56 -4.97 10.01
N ARG A 111 12.61 -4.20 9.78
CA ARG A 111 13.66 -3.92 10.76
C ARG A 111 13.55 -2.49 11.32
N PRO A 112 13.92 -2.27 12.61
CA PRO A 112 14.00 -0.93 13.17
C PRO A 112 15.02 -0.07 12.41
N LYS A 113 14.69 1.20 12.17
CA LYS A 113 15.57 2.18 11.51
C LYS A 113 16.01 1.77 10.09
N ARG A 114 15.29 0.86 9.44
CA ARG A 114 15.49 0.43 8.05
C ARG A 114 14.22 0.61 7.26
N SER A 115 14.34 1.05 6.02
CA SER A 115 13.22 1.36 5.15
C SER A 115 13.40 0.78 3.74
N ALA A 116 12.33 0.77 2.96
CA ALA A 116 12.42 0.44 1.53
C ALA A 116 13.25 1.47 0.76
N HIS A 117 13.36 2.70 1.27
CA HIS A 117 14.18 3.75 0.66
C HIS A 117 15.66 3.41 0.77
N ASP A 118 16.13 2.99 1.94
CA ASP A 118 17.53 2.58 2.15
C ASP A 118 17.91 1.41 1.25
N ALA A 119 16.96 0.47 1.01
CA ALA A 119 17.18 -0.62 0.06
C ALA A 119 17.33 -0.13 -1.39
N ILE A 120 16.57 0.90 -1.78
CA ILE A 120 16.67 1.50 -3.12
C ILE A 120 17.98 2.27 -3.25
N GLU A 121 18.38 3.01 -2.24
CA GLU A 121 19.67 3.73 -2.21
C GLU A 121 20.83 2.75 -2.39
N GLN A 122 20.83 1.62 -1.68
CA GLN A 122 21.84 0.58 -1.84
C GLN A 122 21.86 -0.02 -3.26
N VAL A 123 20.70 -0.23 -3.88
CA VAL A 123 20.65 -0.69 -5.28
C VAL A 123 21.23 0.35 -6.23
N LEU A 124 20.99 1.65 -5.99
CA LEU A 124 21.57 2.73 -6.80
C LEU A 124 23.09 2.78 -6.67
N GLU A 125 23.63 2.60 -5.46
CA GLU A 125 25.08 2.48 -5.24
C GLU A 125 25.68 1.33 -6.06
N TYR A 126 25.09 0.14 -6.05
CA TYR A 126 25.55 -0.98 -6.86
C TYR A 126 25.50 -0.70 -8.37
N LEU A 127 24.46 0.03 -8.84
CA LEU A 127 24.39 0.44 -10.26
C LEU A 127 25.49 1.43 -10.62
N ASP A 128 25.81 2.36 -9.71
CA ASP A 128 26.90 3.34 -9.90
C ASP A 128 28.28 2.67 -9.86
N GLU A 129 28.43 1.57 -9.09
CA GLU A 129 29.62 0.70 -9.07
C GLU A 129 29.77 -0.15 -10.37
N GLY A 130 28.78 -0.10 -11.26
CA GLY A 130 28.84 -0.77 -12.59
C GLY A 130 28.14 -2.13 -12.66
N TYR A 131 27.47 -2.59 -11.61
CA TYR A 131 26.67 -3.82 -11.67
C TYR A 131 25.43 -3.61 -12.58
N GLN A 132 25.31 -4.43 -13.63
CA GLN A 132 24.25 -4.32 -14.64
C GLN A 132 23.21 -5.44 -14.56
N TRP A 133 23.49 -6.50 -13.85
CA TRP A 133 22.63 -7.69 -13.77
C TRP A 133 21.95 -7.76 -12.42
N VAL A 134 20.64 -7.99 -12.43
CA VAL A 134 19.83 -8.20 -11.24
C VAL A 134 19.21 -9.59 -11.28
N ILE A 135 19.45 -10.38 -10.24
CA ILE A 135 18.79 -11.67 -10.04
C ILE A 135 17.68 -11.47 -9.01
N ASP A 136 16.43 -11.64 -9.42
CA ASP A 136 15.26 -11.59 -8.53
C ASP A 136 14.89 -13.00 -8.09
N LEU A 137 14.95 -13.25 -6.78
CA LEU A 137 14.63 -14.55 -6.17
C LEU A 137 13.49 -14.36 -5.17
N ASP A 138 12.38 -15.08 -5.37
CA ASP A 138 11.25 -15.12 -4.42
C ASP A 138 10.95 -16.57 -4.01
N ILE A 139 10.66 -16.76 -2.72
CA ILE A 139 10.30 -18.08 -2.18
C ILE A 139 8.79 -18.25 -2.28
N GLU A 140 8.34 -19.15 -3.15
CA GLU A 140 6.90 -19.41 -3.32
C GLU A 140 6.29 -19.92 -2.03
N LYS A 141 5.21 -19.25 -1.61
CA LYS A 141 4.41 -19.64 -0.42
C LYS A 141 5.25 -19.83 0.87
N TYR A 142 6.34 -19.09 1.03
CA TYR A 142 7.24 -19.21 2.19
C TYR A 142 6.49 -19.30 3.51
N PHE A 143 5.58 -18.36 3.78
CA PHE A 143 4.83 -18.32 5.03
C PHE A 143 3.85 -19.50 5.19
N ASP A 144 3.35 -20.06 4.11
CA ASP A 144 2.41 -21.19 4.14
C ASP A 144 3.13 -22.53 4.35
N THR A 145 4.46 -22.57 4.14
CA THR A 145 5.28 -23.79 4.19
C THR A 145 6.22 -23.88 5.39
N VAL A 146 6.28 -22.85 6.25
CA VAL A 146 7.16 -22.82 7.42
C VAL A 146 6.86 -23.98 8.37
N ASN A 147 7.86 -24.83 8.59
CA ASN A 147 7.77 -25.92 9.58
C ASN A 147 7.94 -25.37 11.00
N HIS A 148 6.94 -25.57 11.85
CA HIS A 148 6.92 -25.02 13.20
C HIS A 148 8.07 -25.53 14.08
N ASP A 149 8.42 -26.83 13.98
CA ASP A 149 9.47 -27.41 14.82
C ASP A 149 10.86 -26.89 14.43
N LYS A 150 11.15 -26.77 13.12
CA LYS A 150 12.38 -26.16 12.61
C LYS A 150 12.48 -24.68 13.06
N LEU A 151 11.38 -23.92 12.94
CA LEU A 151 11.37 -22.53 13.38
C LEU A 151 11.67 -22.40 14.88
N ILE A 152 11.01 -23.21 15.72
CA ILE A 152 11.25 -23.23 17.17
C ILE A 152 12.69 -23.66 17.49
N SER A 153 13.26 -24.61 16.73
CA SER A 153 14.67 -25.02 16.89
C SER A 153 15.63 -23.85 16.64
N ILE A 154 15.43 -23.11 15.55
CA ILE A 154 16.23 -21.92 15.22
C ILE A 154 16.09 -20.84 16.31
N ILE A 155 14.86 -20.60 16.78
CA ILE A 155 14.64 -19.62 17.86
C ILE A 155 15.35 -20.07 19.14
N ARG A 156 15.36 -21.36 19.45
CA ARG A 156 16.03 -21.94 20.63
C ARG A 156 17.53 -21.71 20.67
N GLU A 157 18.20 -21.57 19.54
CA GLU A 157 19.64 -21.30 19.48
C GLU A 157 20.04 -20.02 20.25
N ARG A 158 19.13 -19.04 20.33
CA ARG A 158 19.37 -17.75 20.98
C ARG A 158 18.42 -17.44 22.13
N VAL A 159 17.32 -18.15 22.23
CA VAL A 159 16.27 -17.97 23.24
C VAL A 159 16.15 -19.23 24.10
N ASN A 160 16.85 -19.25 25.22
CA ASN A 160 16.79 -20.37 26.17
C ASN A 160 15.76 -20.15 27.28
N ASP A 161 14.50 -19.81 26.89
CA ASP A 161 13.38 -19.60 27.82
C ASP A 161 12.19 -20.47 27.40
N LYS A 162 11.94 -21.54 28.17
CA LYS A 162 10.89 -22.52 27.87
C LYS A 162 9.51 -21.89 27.78
N THR A 163 9.21 -20.89 28.63
CA THR A 163 7.91 -20.21 28.65
C THR A 163 7.71 -19.38 27.38
N THR A 164 8.72 -18.64 26.96
CA THR A 164 8.71 -17.87 25.70
C THR A 164 8.55 -18.79 24.50
N LEU A 165 9.34 -19.88 24.41
CA LEU A 165 9.23 -20.84 23.32
C LEU A 165 7.87 -21.52 23.26
N HIS A 166 7.30 -21.87 24.43
CA HIS A 166 5.94 -22.43 24.52
C HIS A 166 4.89 -21.43 24.02
N LEU A 167 5.01 -20.16 24.41
CA LEU A 167 4.07 -19.12 23.98
C LEU A 167 4.14 -18.89 22.47
N ILE A 168 5.34 -18.80 21.89
CA ILE A 168 5.51 -18.70 20.42
C ILE A 168 4.89 -19.90 19.71
N ARG A 169 5.16 -21.11 20.21
CA ARG A 169 4.59 -22.35 19.65
C ARG A 169 3.05 -22.35 19.71
N SER A 170 2.47 -21.81 20.78
CA SER A 170 1.02 -21.69 20.92
C SER A 170 0.42 -20.77 19.85
N PHE A 171 1.09 -19.67 19.49
CA PHE A 171 0.68 -18.79 18.39
C PHE A 171 0.81 -19.47 17.02
N LEU A 172 1.85 -20.25 16.79
CA LEU A 172 2.02 -21.01 15.54
C LEU A 172 0.93 -22.06 15.36
N LYS A 173 0.47 -22.67 16.45
CA LYS A 173 -0.59 -23.70 16.46
C LYS A 173 -2.00 -23.12 16.57
N ALA A 174 -2.14 -21.82 16.78
CA ALA A 174 -3.45 -21.16 16.79
C ALA A 174 -4.21 -21.50 15.50
N GLY A 175 -5.45 -21.96 15.62
CA GLY A 175 -6.25 -22.36 14.47
C GLY A 175 -6.58 -21.19 13.54
N ILE A 176 -7.15 -21.54 12.41
CA ILE A 176 -7.67 -20.58 11.44
C ILE A 176 -9.19 -20.74 11.40
N MET A 177 -9.90 -19.66 11.68
CA MET A 177 -11.36 -19.63 11.54
C MET A 177 -11.74 -19.15 10.14
N GLU A 178 -12.42 -20.02 9.41
CA GLU A 178 -12.93 -19.76 8.07
C GLU A 178 -14.38 -20.27 8.00
N ASP A 179 -15.30 -19.41 7.57
CA ASP A 179 -16.73 -19.72 7.47
C ASP A 179 -17.35 -20.31 8.76
N GLY A 180 -16.93 -19.78 9.91
CA GLY A 180 -17.40 -20.23 11.23
C GLY A 180 -16.74 -21.50 11.76
N LEU A 181 -15.89 -22.18 10.98
CA LEU A 181 -15.20 -23.39 11.38
C LEU A 181 -13.73 -23.13 11.70
N VAL A 182 -13.26 -23.65 12.83
CA VAL A 182 -11.85 -23.57 13.22
C VAL A 182 -11.09 -24.78 12.68
N LYS A 183 -10.16 -24.50 11.76
CA LYS A 183 -9.24 -25.51 11.21
C LYS A 183 -7.89 -25.43 11.95
N PRO A 184 -7.28 -26.56 12.35
CA PRO A 184 -5.97 -26.55 12.98
C PRO A 184 -4.89 -26.08 12.02
N ASN A 185 -3.97 -25.22 12.49
CA ASN A 185 -2.81 -24.80 11.73
C ASN A 185 -1.62 -25.74 12.00
N LYS A 186 -1.36 -26.65 11.09
CA LYS A 186 -0.26 -27.63 11.21
C LYS A 186 1.06 -27.14 10.60
N ILE A 187 1.00 -26.26 9.62
CA ILE A 187 2.14 -25.72 8.86
C ILE A 187 1.82 -24.30 8.45
N GLY A 188 2.82 -23.42 8.45
CA GLY A 188 2.71 -22.06 7.94
C GLY A 188 2.40 -20.96 8.95
N VAL A 189 2.60 -19.73 8.54
CA VAL A 189 2.38 -18.50 9.30
C VAL A 189 1.57 -17.51 8.45
N PRO A 190 0.58 -16.79 8.99
CA PRO A 190 -0.24 -15.83 8.23
C PRO A 190 0.57 -14.67 7.64
N GLN A 191 0.34 -14.36 6.36
CA GLN A 191 1.19 -13.48 5.52
C GLN A 191 0.85 -11.98 5.49
N GLY A 192 1.88 -11.18 5.09
CA GLY A 192 1.77 -9.82 4.55
C GLY A 192 3.12 -9.19 4.19
N GLY A 193 3.46 -9.01 2.94
CA GLY A 193 4.69 -8.34 2.49
C GLY A 193 4.54 -7.50 1.20
N PRO A 194 5.35 -6.45 0.98
CA PRO A 194 5.17 -5.49 -0.13
C PRO A 194 6.41 -5.29 -1.02
N LEU A 195 6.24 -5.16 -2.36
CA LEU A 195 6.92 -4.17 -3.24
C LEU A 195 6.52 -4.25 -4.73
N SER A 196 6.20 -5.42 -5.29
CA SER A 196 5.62 -5.52 -6.65
C SER A 196 4.24 -4.87 -6.82
N PRO A 197 3.44 -4.64 -5.74
CA PRO A 197 2.13 -4.00 -5.86
C PRO A 197 2.16 -2.51 -6.13
N ILE A 198 3.31 -1.83 -6.04
CA ILE A 198 3.30 -0.37 -5.89
C ILE A 198 3.12 0.34 -7.23
N LEU A 199 3.86 -0.04 -8.25
CA LEU A 199 3.67 0.52 -9.60
C LEU A 199 2.31 0.13 -10.17
N SER A 200 1.89 -1.13 -9.99
CA SER A 200 0.56 -1.57 -10.40
C SER A 200 -0.56 -0.94 -9.57
N LYS A 201 -0.35 -0.68 -8.27
CA LYS A 201 -1.32 0.05 -7.43
C LYS A 201 -1.53 1.49 -7.88
N LEU A 202 -0.47 2.22 -8.27
CA LEU A 202 -0.61 3.57 -8.80
C LEU A 202 -1.44 3.58 -10.08
N TYR A 203 -1.09 2.76 -11.07
CA TYR A 203 -1.87 2.64 -12.30
C TYR A 203 -3.32 2.23 -12.03
N ASN A 204 -3.54 1.24 -11.18
CA ASN A 204 -4.89 0.77 -10.86
C ASN A 204 -5.69 1.83 -10.09
N LYS A 205 -5.10 2.51 -9.09
CA LYS A 205 -5.79 3.56 -8.33
C LYS A 205 -6.23 4.72 -9.22
N ILE A 206 -5.35 5.18 -10.11
CA ILE A 206 -5.70 6.26 -11.06
C ILE A 206 -6.64 5.74 -12.15
N ARG A 207 -6.48 4.49 -12.61
CA ARG A 207 -7.40 3.87 -13.56
C ARG A 207 -8.83 3.78 -13.00
N GLU A 208 -9.00 3.48 -11.73
CA GLU A 208 -10.30 3.48 -11.03
C GLU A 208 -10.90 4.90 -10.96
N LEU A 209 -10.09 5.90 -10.56
CA LEU A 209 -10.52 7.30 -10.50
C LEU A 209 -10.92 7.84 -11.88
N LEU A 210 -10.20 7.43 -12.94
CA LEU A 210 -10.44 7.83 -14.32
C LEU A 210 -11.30 6.83 -15.11
N CYS A 211 -11.98 5.92 -14.44
CA CYS A 211 -12.97 5.05 -15.08
C CYS A 211 -14.05 5.90 -15.75
N ARG A 212 -14.23 5.72 -17.08
CA ARG A 212 -15.05 6.57 -17.95
C ARG A 212 -16.49 6.80 -17.42
N ARG A 213 -17.11 5.79 -16.77
CA ARG A 213 -18.44 5.91 -16.22
C ARG A 213 -18.46 6.78 -14.95
N LYS A 214 -17.50 6.57 -14.06
CA LYS A 214 -17.42 7.25 -12.75
C LYS A 214 -16.86 8.66 -12.87
N ALA A 215 -15.74 8.86 -13.56
CA ALA A 215 -15.06 10.15 -13.64
C ALA A 215 -15.84 11.18 -14.48
N ALA A 216 -16.51 10.75 -15.56
CA ALA A 216 -17.33 11.67 -16.37
C ALA A 216 -18.62 12.12 -15.67
N ALA A 217 -19.07 11.40 -14.64
CA ALA A 217 -20.25 11.75 -13.84
C ALA A 217 -19.91 12.63 -12.61
N GLN A 218 -18.62 12.87 -12.32
CA GLN A 218 -18.19 13.71 -11.19
C GLN A 218 -17.72 15.09 -11.67
N PRO A 219 -17.82 16.14 -10.84
CA PRO A 219 -17.22 17.44 -11.15
C PRO A 219 -15.72 17.30 -11.45
N LEU A 220 -15.22 18.02 -12.44
CA LEU A 220 -13.82 17.93 -12.86
C LEU A 220 -12.85 18.36 -11.75
N SER A 221 -13.27 19.31 -10.91
CA SER A 221 -12.56 19.72 -9.70
C SER A 221 -12.27 18.53 -8.77
N LEU A 222 -13.29 17.72 -8.48
CA LEU A 222 -13.16 16.55 -7.62
C LEU A 222 -12.25 15.47 -8.24
N VAL A 223 -12.36 15.26 -9.58
CA VAL A 223 -11.47 14.33 -10.31
C VAL A 223 -10.03 14.77 -10.21
N PHE A 224 -9.73 16.06 -10.45
CA PHE A 224 -8.37 16.60 -10.36
C PHE A 224 -7.83 16.54 -8.94
N THR A 225 -8.62 16.90 -7.93
CA THR A 225 -8.22 16.83 -6.51
C THR A 225 -7.80 15.41 -6.14
N LYS A 226 -8.63 14.41 -6.43
CA LYS A 226 -8.34 13.01 -6.11
C LYS A 226 -7.11 12.48 -6.86
N VAL A 227 -6.98 12.80 -8.16
CA VAL A 227 -5.82 12.40 -8.96
C VAL A 227 -4.55 13.04 -8.41
N ASN A 228 -4.57 14.35 -8.11
CA ASN A 228 -3.43 15.06 -7.56
C ASN A 228 -2.99 14.51 -6.19
N GLN A 229 -3.93 14.16 -5.31
CA GLN A 229 -3.63 13.53 -4.02
C GLN A 229 -2.88 12.21 -4.20
N VAL A 230 -3.38 11.34 -5.10
CA VAL A 230 -2.74 10.05 -5.39
C VAL A 230 -1.35 10.23 -6.00
N VAL A 231 -1.21 11.13 -6.99
CA VAL A 231 0.07 11.39 -7.67
C VAL A 231 1.11 11.96 -6.70
N ARG A 232 0.75 12.99 -5.93
CA ARG A 232 1.68 13.62 -4.96
C ARG A 232 2.08 12.64 -3.87
N GLY A 233 1.13 11.92 -3.26
CA GLY A 233 1.41 10.95 -2.21
C GLY A 233 2.35 9.84 -2.69
N TRP A 234 2.13 9.35 -3.92
CA TRP A 234 2.95 8.31 -4.50
C TRP A 234 4.38 8.82 -4.82
N ILE A 235 4.52 9.97 -5.48
CA ILE A 235 5.82 10.55 -5.83
C ILE A 235 6.63 10.88 -4.57
N ASN A 236 6.00 11.49 -3.56
CA ASN A 236 6.69 11.80 -2.30
C ASN A 236 7.22 10.55 -1.59
N TYR A 237 6.54 9.42 -1.74
CA TYR A 237 6.98 8.14 -1.18
C TYR A 237 8.14 7.52 -1.97
N PHE A 238 8.12 7.62 -3.31
CA PHE A 238 9.08 6.93 -4.20
C PHE A 238 10.12 7.85 -4.85
N LYS A 239 10.21 9.13 -4.46
CA LYS A 239 11.09 10.14 -5.11
C LYS A 239 12.59 9.79 -5.10
N ILE A 240 13.02 8.88 -4.25
CA ILE A 240 14.41 8.43 -4.12
C ILE A 240 14.87 7.65 -5.35
N GLY A 241 13.97 6.92 -6.00
CA GLY A 241 14.30 6.13 -7.19
C GLY A 241 14.41 6.95 -8.48
N GLY A 242 15.23 6.48 -9.45
CA GLY A 242 15.40 7.05 -10.78
C GLY A 242 14.16 6.90 -11.67
N MET A 243 13.07 7.58 -11.39
CA MET A 243 11.76 7.37 -12.00
C MET A 243 11.46 8.24 -13.24
N LYS A 244 12.43 9.01 -13.76
CA LYS A 244 12.19 9.96 -14.88
C LYS A 244 11.48 9.33 -16.07
N TYR A 245 11.98 8.20 -16.57
CA TYR A 245 11.41 7.53 -17.74
C TYR A 245 10.00 7.01 -17.50
N PHE A 246 9.79 6.37 -16.34
CA PHE A 246 8.47 5.89 -15.93
C PHE A 246 7.48 7.04 -15.82
N LEU A 247 7.85 8.12 -15.10
CA LEU A 247 6.97 9.28 -14.90
C LEU A 247 6.69 10.01 -16.21
N PHE A 248 7.65 10.06 -17.15
CA PHE A 248 7.42 10.60 -18.49
C PHE A 248 6.30 9.84 -19.21
N LYS A 249 6.38 8.53 -19.28
CA LYS A 249 5.34 7.67 -19.88
C LYS A 249 4.02 7.74 -19.15
N PHE A 250 4.08 7.74 -17.82
CA PHE A 250 2.91 7.86 -16.95
C PHE A 250 2.20 9.20 -17.12
N SER A 251 2.93 10.31 -17.21
CA SER A 251 2.38 11.65 -17.46
C SER A 251 1.63 11.71 -18.79
N GLN A 252 2.19 11.12 -19.85
CA GLN A 252 1.53 11.05 -21.16
C GLN A 252 0.20 10.28 -21.09
N TRP A 253 0.22 9.10 -20.45
CA TRP A 253 -0.96 8.28 -20.25
C TRP A 253 -2.02 8.98 -19.39
N LEU A 254 -1.62 9.61 -18.29
CA LEU A 254 -2.51 10.34 -17.39
C LEU A 254 -3.22 11.49 -18.11
N ARG A 255 -2.46 12.33 -18.84
CA ARG A 255 -3.02 13.43 -19.64
C ARG A 255 -4.02 12.95 -20.67
N HIS A 256 -3.71 11.85 -21.37
CA HIS A 256 -4.65 11.26 -22.32
C HIS A 256 -5.96 10.83 -21.63
N LYS A 257 -5.90 10.15 -20.48
CA LYS A 257 -7.09 9.75 -19.72
C LYS A 257 -7.91 10.95 -19.24
N ILE A 258 -7.29 12.01 -18.80
CA ILE A 258 -7.94 13.25 -18.39
C ILE A 258 -8.65 13.91 -19.57
N ARG A 259 -8.02 13.98 -20.76
CA ARG A 259 -8.66 14.49 -22.00
C ARG A 259 -9.91 13.69 -22.35
N VAL A 260 -9.87 12.37 -22.25
CA VAL A 260 -11.04 11.51 -22.46
C VAL A 260 -12.18 11.89 -21.51
N VAL A 261 -11.88 12.13 -20.24
CA VAL A 261 -12.88 12.54 -19.24
C VAL A 261 -13.50 13.89 -19.60
N ILE A 262 -12.66 14.89 -19.91
CA ILE A 262 -13.09 16.25 -20.29
C ILE A 262 -14.02 16.22 -21.49
N ILE A 263 -13.59 15.60 -22.60
CA ILE A 263 -14.39 15.53 -23.83
C ILE A 263 -15.70 14.78 -23.61
N LYS A 264 -15.67 13.73 -22.79
CA LYS A 264 -16.89 12.98 -22.46
C LYS A 264 -17.84 13.79 -21.59
N GLN A 265 -17.36 14.67 -20.70
CA GLN A 265 -18.20 15.59 -19.94
C GLN A 265 -18.88 16.63 -20.83
N TRP A 266 -18.18 17.11 -21.88
CA TRP A 266 -18.79 18.02 -22.85
C TRP A 266 -19.89 17.37 -23.68
N LYS A 267 -19.83 16.04 -23.87
CA LYS A 267 -20.86 15.14 -24.38
C LYS A 267 -21.34 15.46 -25.81
N LEU A 268 -21.93 16.62 -26.05
CA LEU A 268 -22.53 17.03 -27.32
C LEU A 268 -21.50 17.67 -28.25
N PRO A 269 -21.53 17.39 -29.58
CA PRO A 269 -20.64 18.01 -30.55
C PRO A 269 -20.59 19.54 -30.45
N ARG A 270 -21.74 20.20 -30.32
CA ARG A 270 -21.81 21.65 -30.14
C ARG A 270 -21.02 22.14 -28.92
N ARG A 271 -21.14 21.45 -27.79
CA ARG A 271 -20.39 21.83 -26.57
C ARG A 271 -18.90 21.56 -26.71
N ILE A 272 -18.51 20.48 -27.36
CA ILE A 272 -17.11 20.17 -27.66
C ILE A 272 -16.53 21.28 -28.53
N TYR A 273 -17.20 21.64 -29.61
CA TYR A 273 -16.81 22.73 -30.51
C TYR A 273 -16.66 24.06 -29.75
N THR A 274 -17.69 24.49 -29.05
CA THR A 274 -17.68 25.77 -28.32
C THR A 274 -16.56 25.84 -27.27
N ASN A 275 -16.33 24.76 -26.54
CA ASN A 275 -15.27 24.73 -25.53
C ASN A 275 -13.87 24.73 -26.16
N LEU A 276 -13.64 23.98 -27.25
CA LEU A 276 -12.37 23.98 -27.97
C LEU A 276 -12.09 25.34 -28.61
N MET A 277 -13.11 25.97 -29.24
CA MET A 277 -12.98 27.32 -29.81
C MET A 277 -12.65 28.36 -28.74
N ARG A 278 -13.30 28.30 -27.58
CA ARG A 278 -12.98 29.19 -26.47
C ARG A 278 -11.53 29.06 -26.00
N ILE A 279 -11.03 27.80 -25.91
CA ILE A 279 -9.63 27.54 -25.55
C ILE A 279 -8.70 28.02 -26.67
N ASN A 280 -9.01 27.76 -27.94
CA ASN A 280 -8.24 28.19 -29.09
C ASN A 280 -8.04 29.73 -29.08
N LYS A 281 -9.12 30.49 -28.90
CA LYS A 281 -9.08 31.96 -28.77
C LYS A 281 -8.29 32.43 -27.55
N ALA A 282 -8.52 31.80 -26.39
CA ALA A 282 -7.83 32.19 -25.15
C ALA A 282 -6.32 31.95 -25.20
N LEU A 283 -5.87 30.92 -25.91
CA LEU A 283 -4.46 30.60 -26.11
C LEU A 283 -3.84 31.30 -27.33
N LYS A 284 -4.64 32.04 -28.12
CA LYS A 284 -4.23 32.66 -29.39
C LYS A 284 -3.61 31.62 -30.36
N CYS A 285 -4.23 30.43 -30.43
CA CYS A 285 -3.79 29.37 -31.33
C CYS A 285 -4.43 29.53 -32.71
N ASN A 286 -3.76 29.07 -33.75
CA ASN A 286 -4.17 29.23 -35.16
C ASN A 286 -4.90 28.01 -35.73
N PHE A 287 -5.63 27.23 -34.91
CA PHE A 287 -6.48 26.18 -35.45
C PHE A 287 -7.70 26.77 -36.16
N SER A 288 -7.94 26.29 -37.37
CA SER A 288 -9.09 26.72 -38.15
C SER A 288 -10.41 26.26 -37.54
N ASP A 289 -11.49 26.96 -37.86
CA ASP A 289 -12.84 26.57 -37.47
C ASP A 289 -13.17 25.14 -37.97
N GLU A 290 -12.73 24.82 -39.18
CA GLU A 290 -12.93 23.52 -39.79
C GLU A 290 -12.22 22.39 -39.03
N ASP A 291 -10.98 22.60 -38.56
CA ASP A 291 -10.24 21.60 -37.77
C ASP A 291 -10.95 21.27 -36.47
N ILE A 292 -11.44 22.29 -35.75
CA ILE A 292 -12.15 22.13 -34.50
C ILE A 292 -13.52 21.49 -34.73
N HIS A 293 -14.20 21.86 -35.82
CA HIS A 293 -15.47 21.27 -36.24
C HIS A 293 -15.32 19.77 -36.56
N LYS A 294 -14.27 19.38 -37.29
CA LYS A 294 -13.95 17.96 -37.58
C LYS A 294 -13.77 17.14 -36.29
N VAL A 295 -13.05 17.69 -35.30
CA VAL A 295 -12.86 17.03 -34.01
C VAL A 295 -14.20 16.90 -33.25
N ALA A 296 -15.01 17.93 -33.25
CA ALA A 296 -16.28 17.93 -32.53
C ALA A 296 -17.31 16.95 -33.10
N ASN A 297 -17.31 16.77 -34.42
CA ASN A 297 -18.29 15.94 -35.16
C ASN A 297 -17.79 14.55 -35.56
N THR A 298 -16.53 14.21 -35.20
CA THR A 298 -16.00 12.88 -35.53
C THR A 298 -16.82 11.75 -34.93
N ARG A 299 -17.05 10.69 -35.69
CA ARG A 299 -17.71 9.46 -35.20
C ARG A 299 -16.77 8.52 -34.45
N LEU A 300 -15.50 8.88 -34.33
CA LEU A 300 -14.53 8.11 -33.57
C LEU A 300 -14.87 8.11 -32.07
N GLY A 301 -14.67 6.98 -31.40
CA GLY A 301 -14.90 6.85 -29.96
C GLY A 301 -14.09 7.86 -29.14
N TRP A 302 -14.52 8.16 -27.93
CA TRP A 302 -13.93 9.15 -27.01
C TRP A 302 -12.42 9.03 -26.86
N TYR A 303 -11.90 7.81 -26.89
CA TYR A 303 -10.47 7.53 -26.78
C TYR A 303 -9.70 8.09 -27.99
N LYS A 304 -10.09 7.70 -29.22
CA LYS A 304 -9.45 8.18 -30.45
C LYS A 304 -9.63 9.69 -30.64
N ARG A 305 -10.80 10.23 -30.34
CA ARG A 305 -11.07 11.68 -30.40
C ARG A 305 -10.09 12.47 -29.51
N SER A 306 -9.75 11.96 -28.32
CA SER A 306 -8.85 12.63 -27.38
C SER A 306 -7.36 12.49 -27.70
N THR A 307 -6.97 11.69 -28.71
CA THR A 307 -5.59 11.56 -29.21
C THR A 307 -5.28 12.50 -30.38
N GLY A 308 -6.29 13.14 -30.98
CA GLY A 308 -6.12 14.04 -32.12
C GLY A 308 -5.19 15.22 -31.79
N HIS A 309 -4.46 15.71 -32.80
CA HIS A 309 -3.49 16.80 -32.66
C HIS A 309 -4.11 18.05 -32.00
N VAL A 310 -5.25 18.51 -32.50
CA VAL A 310 -5.98 19.68 -31.96
C VAL A 310 -6.28 19.54 -30.47
N VAL A 311 -6.79 18.39 -30.03
CA VAL A 311 -7.11 18.13 -28.62
C VAL A 311 -5.85 18.06 -27.76
N ASN A 312 -4.80 17.41 -28.27
CA ASN A 312 -3.52 17.33 -27.58
C ASN A 312 -2.89 18.69 -27.34
N PHE A 313 -3.02 19.59 -28.30
CA PHE A 313 -2.49 20.93 -28.24
C PHE A 313 -3.35 21.85 -27.33
N LEU A 314 -4.64 21.92 -27.58
CA LEU A 314 -5.57 22.78 -26.81
C LEU A 314 -5.74 22.33 -25.36
N LEU A 315 -5.62 21.04 -25.07
CA LEU A 315 -5.58 20.49 -23.71
C LEU A 315 -4.16 20.02 -23.35
N SER A 316 -3.17 20.87 -23.62
CA SER A 316 -1.76 20.64 -23.34
C SER A 316 -1.48 20.55 -21.82
N PRO A 317 -0.29 20.04 -21.41
CA PRO A 317 0.09 20.01 -19.98
C PRO A 317 -0.05 21.37 -19.31
N LYS A 318 0.38 22.45 -19.97
CA LYS A 318 0.24 23.82 -19.46
C LYS A 318 -1.20 24.18 -19.17
N VAL A 319 -2.12 23.91 -20.09
CA VAL A 319 -3.55 24.21 -19.95
C VAL A 319 -4.22 23.38 -18.85
N LEU A 320 -3.87 22.10 -18.77
CA LEU A 320 -4.40 21.22 -17.72
C LEU A 320 -3.84 21.58 -16.33
N GLY A 321 -2.62 22.09 -16.27
CA GLY A 321 -1.96 22.53 -15.03
C GLY A 321 -2.46 23.86 -14.46
N ILE A 322 -3.18 24.68 -15.24
CA ILE A 322 -3.72 25.94 -14.75
C ILE A 322 -4.84 25.68 -13.72
N SER A 323 -4.65 26.24 -12.51
CA SER A 323 -5.72 26.32 -11.51
C SER A 323 -6.76 27.35 -11.93
N LYS A 324 -8.04 27.02 -11.80
CA LYS A 324 -9.16 27.91 -12.02
C LYS A 324 -9.91 28.11 -10.71
N ALA A 325 -10.81 29.09 -10.65
CA ALA A 325 -11.63 29.36 -9.46
C ALA A 325 -12.45 28.12 -9.04
N ASP A 326 -12.89 27.32 -10.02
CA ASP A 326 -13.73 26.15 -9.83
C ASP A 326 -12.99 24.82 -9.70
N ARG A 327 -11.66 24.79 -10.01
CA ARG A 327 -10.88 23.54 -9.94
C ARG A 327 -9.37 23.77 -9.78
N PRO A 328 -8.65 22.87 -9.07
CA PRO A 328 -7.17 22.87 -9.04
C PRO A 328 -6.60 22.51 -10.42
N GLY A 329 -5.39 22.96 -10.71
CA GLY A 329 -4.61 22.47 -11.84
C GLY A 329 -4.25 20.99 -11.68
N LEU A 330 -4.13 20.28 -12.81
CA LEU A 330 -3.63 18.91 -12.81
C LEU A 330 -2.11 18.93 -12.53
N VAL A 331 -1.69 18.18 -11.53
CA VAL A 331 -0.25 17.99 -11.27
C VAL A 331 0.36 17.14 -12.36
N ASP A 332 1.40 17.65 -13.05
CA ASP A 332 2.22 16.81 -13.92
C ASP A 332 3.17 15.96 -13.06
N PRO A 333 3.08 14.63 -13.15
CA PRO A 333 3.88 13.74 -12.29
C PRO A 333 5.39 13.93 -12.47
N LEU A 334 5.88 14.15 -13.69
CA LEU A 334 7.29 14.32 -13.95
C LEU A 334 7.81 15.66 -13.42
N GLU A 335 7.11 16.75 -13.68
CA GLU A 335 7.48 18.07 -13.18
C GLU A 335 7.46 18.11 -11.64
N TYR A 336 6.45 17.52 -11.04
CA TYR A 336 6.36 17.43 -9.57
C TYR A 336 7.53 16.63 -8.97
N TYR A 337 7.91 15.52 -9.59
CA TYR A 337 9.08 14.73 -9.18
C TYR A 337 10.37 15.54 -9.29
N LEU A 338 10.60 16.23 -10.42
CA LEU A 338 11.80 17.04 -10.64
C LEU A 338 11.89 18.21 -9.66
N SER A 339 10.77 18.79 -9.24
CA SER A 339 10.74 19.90 -8.27
C SER A 339 10.96 19.44 -6.81
N ARG A 340 10.98 18.13 -6.52
CA ARG A 340 11.12 17.56 -5.18
C ARG A 340 12.39 16.73 -4.99
N ARG A 341 13.21 16.65 -6.03
CA ARG A 341 14.52 16.01 -6.02
C ARG A 341 15.60 17.03 -5.75
#